data_5b475632f8935e7c722e4740477c0602
#
_entry.id   5b475632f8935e7c722e4740477c0602
#
_cell.length_a   1.000
_cell.length_b   1.000
_cell.length_c   1.000
_cell.angle_alpha   90.00
_cell.angle_beta   90.00
_cell.angle_gamma   90.00
#
_symmetry.space_group_name_H-M   'P 1'
#
loop_
_entity.id
_entity.type
_entity.pdbx_description
1 polymer ?
#
loop_
_entity_poly.entity_id
_entity_poly.type
_entity_poly.pdbx_seq_one_letter_code
_entity_poly.pdbx_strand_id
1 'polypeptide(L)'
;LFIAVYLYMHGFSIFEIALYFTAYFGLRTIISYPAALYIARFGPKHGILVGNLLYIPALVCFTLVPEYGIYAVAAFGFFQAWSMTVYDLSFMVDFSKVKHVDHAGKEIGFMQIFERIAASLAPLIGGAVAFMFGAEATMWLSAVLFAGASWPLLRTAEQVKTRQKLQFSGFPWKATRRSLVAESALGVDVVASSAVWVLF
;
A
#
# COMPACT_ATOMS: atom_id res chain seq x y z
N LEU A 1 -4.27 11.33 0.33
CA LEU A 1 -4.70 12.70 0.02
C LEU A 1 -5.59 12.74 -1.22
N PHE A 2 -5.10 12.28 -2.37
CA PHE A 2 -5.83 12.34 -3.65
C PHE A 2 -7.19 11.63 -3.62
N ILE A 3 -7.27 10.43 -3.03
CA ILE A 3 -8.51 9.61 -2.98
C ILE A 3 -9.65 10.37 -2.28
N ALA A 4 -9.39 10.96 -1.12
CA ALA A 4 -10.42 11.68 -0.35
C ALA A 4 -10.97 12.87 -1.14
N VAL A 5 -10.07 13.68 -1.71
CA VAL A 5 -10.45 14.84 -2.54
C VAL A 5 -11.22 14.40 -3.79
N TYR A 6 -10.74 13.36 -4.47
CA TYR A 6 -11.41 12.83 -5.66
C TYR A 6 -12.84 12.35 -5.36
N LEU A 7 -13.03 11.58 -4.30
CA LEU A 7 -14.36 11.11 -3.89
C LEU A 7 -15.27 12.29 -3.53
N TYR A 8 -14.75 13.27 -2.80
CA TYR A 8 -15.51 14.48 -2.45
C TYR A 8 -15.96 15.26 -3.67
N MET A 9 -15.10 15.42 -4.66
CA MET A 9 -15.42 16.08 -5.95
C MET A 9 -16.48 15.31 -6.76
N HIS A 10 -16.62 14.00 -6.55
CA HIS A 10 -17.64 13.16 -7.19
C HIS A 10 -18.91 13.00 -6.33
N GLY A 11 -19.11 13.88 -5.34
CA GLY A 11 -20.35 13.99 -4.59
C GLY A 11 -20.48 13.05 -3.38
N PHE A 12 -19.40 12.35 -2.99
CA PHE A 12 -19.40 11.55 -1.76
C PHE A 12 -19.33 12.47 -0.54
N SER A 13 -20.17 12.21 0.45
CA SER A 13 -20.14 12.92 1.72
C SER A 13 -18.87 12.59 2.53
N ILE A 14 -18.50 13.48 3.45
CA ILE A 14 -17.39 13.25 4.38
C ILE A 14 -17.58 11.95 5.18
N PHE A 15 -18.82 11.63 5.54
CA PHE A 15 -19.14 10.40 6.25
C PHE A 15 -18.87 9.16 5.40
N GLU A 16 -19.26 9.14 4.13
CA GLU A 16 -18.99 8.02 3.20
C GLU A 16 -17.50 7.85 2.95
N ILE A 17 -16.75 8.94 2.85
CA ILE A 17 -15.28 8.90 2.74
C ILE A 17 -14.65 8.32 4.02
N ALA A 18 -15.11 8.73 5.19
CA ALA A 18 -14.64 8.18 6.46
C ALA A 18 -14.97 6.68 6.59
N LEU A 19 -16.18 6.28 6.16
CA LEU A 19 -16.60 4.88 6.13
C LEU A 19 -15.74 4.05 5.18
N TYR A 20 -15.41 4.60 4.00
CA TYR A 20 -14.48 3.97 3.06
C TYR A 20 -13.13 3.68 3.72
N PHE A 21 -12.50 4.66 4.37
CA PHE A 21 -11.20 4.45 5.03
C PHE A 21 -11.29 3.46 6.19
N THR A 22 -12.38 3.52 6.96
CA THR A 22 -12.63 2.55 8.04
C THR A 22 -12.73 1.12 7.50
N ALA A 23 -13.51 0.93 6.45
CA ALA A 23 -13.67 -0.37 5.79
C ALA A 23 -12.34 -0.83 5.15
N TYR A 24 -11.62 0.07 4.51
CA TYR A 24 -10.31 -0.20 3.90
C TYR A 24 -9.29 -0.71 4.93
N PHE A 25 -9.10 -0.01 6.06
CA PHE A 25 -8.15 -0.44 7.10
C PHE A 25 -8.64 -1.69 7.83
N GLY A 26 -9.95 -1.84 8.06
CA GLY A 26 -10.54 -3.06 8.61
C GLY A 26 -10.28 -4.27 7.70
N LEU A 27 -10.47 -4.10 6.40
CA LEU A 27 -10.21 -5.14 5.41
C LEU A 27 -8.72 -5.49 5.35
N ARG A 28 -7.81 -4.52 5.38
CA ARG A 28 -6.36 -4.75 5.46
C ARG A 28 -5.98 -5.60 6.68
N THR A 29 -6.60 -5.35 7.83
CA THR A 29 -6.37 -6.14 9.04
C THR A 29 -6.75 -7.61 8.83
N ILE A 30 -7.92 -7.87 8.22
CA ILE A 30 -8.38 -9.23 7.92
C ILE A 30 -7.46 -9.92 6.89
N ILE A 31 -7.06 -9.19 5.84
CA ILE A 31 -6.21 -9.69 4.76
C ILE A 31 -4.79 -9.98 5.24
N SER A 32 -4.30 -9.34 6.29
CA SER A 32 -2.93 -9.52 6.78
C SER A 32 -2.59 -10.97 7.07
N TYR A 33 -3.54 -11.76 7.60
CA TYR A 33 -3.33 -13.18 7.86
C TYR A 33 -3.15 -14.02 6.58
N PRO A 34 -4.10 -14.03 5.62
CA PRO A 34 -3.91 -14.77 4.38
C PRO A 34 -2.74 -14.25 3.54
N ALA A 35 -2.44 -12.96 3.57
CA ALA A 35 -1.26 -12.39 2.92
C ALA A 35 0.04 -12.95 3.52
N ALA A 36 0.13 -13.04 4.85
CA ALA A 36 1.29 -13.64 5.52
C ALA A 36 1.47 -15.14 5.14
N LEU A 37 0.37 -15.89 5.05
CA LEU A 37 0.40 -17.28 4.58
C LEU A 37 0.89 -17.39 3.13
N TYR A 38 0.42 -16.49 2.27
CA TYR A 38 0.85 -16.43 0.88
C TYR A 38 2.36 -16.18 0.79
N ILE A 39 2.86 -15.17 1.49
CA ILE A 39 4.28 -14.79 1.51
C ILE A 39 5.16 -15.91 2.06
N ALA A 40 4.72 -16.55 3.14
CA ALA A 40 5.43 -17.70 3.71
C ALA A 40 5.57 -18.88 2.74
N ARG A 41 4.57 -19.06 1.87
CA ARG A 41 4.55 -20.16 0.88
C ARG A 41 5.34 -19.85 -0.39
N PHE A 42 5.15 -18.65 -0.95
CA PHE A 42 5.66 -18.27 -2.27
C PHE A 42 6.90 -17.37 -2.23
N GLY A 43 7.17 -16.77 -1.08
CA GLY A 43 8.26 -15.83 -0.88
C GLY A 43 7.87 -14.37 -1.05
N PRO A 44 8.64 -13.45 -0.44
CA PRO A 44 8.32 -12.01 -0.43
C PRO A 44 8.42 -11.36 -1.81
N LYS A 45 9.35 -11.78 -2.67
CA LYS A 45 9.46 -11.27 -4.03
C LYS A 45 8.17 -11.45 -4.84
N HIS A 46 7.60 -12.66 -4.78
CA HIS A 46 6.31 -12.94 -5.44
C HIS A 46 5.17 -12.12 -4.82
N GLY A 47 5.24 -11.86 -3.52
CA GLY A 47 4.28 -10.99 -2.85
C GLY A 47 4.37 -9.55 -3.33
N ILE A 48 5.58 -8.97 -3.45
CA ILE A 48 5.77 -7.62 -4.02
C ILE A 48 5.20 -7.54 -5.44
N LEU A 49 5.50 -8.55 -6.28
CA LEU A 49 5.01 -8.61 -7.65
C LEU A 49 3.48 -8.67 -7.72
N VAL A 50 2.86 -9.55 -6.93
CA VAL A 50 1.40 -9.68 -6.88
C VAL A 50 0.76 -8.41 -6.32
N GLY A 51 1.36 -7.80 -5.28
CA GLY A 51 0.92 -6.51 -4.76
C GLY A 51 0.89 -5.44 -5.84
N ASN A 52 1.98 -5.26 -6.58
CA ASN A 52 2.04 -4.29 -7.68
C ASN A 52 1.00 -4.57 -8.77
N LEU A 53 0.84 -5.83 -9.18
CA LEU A 53 -0.11 -6.20 -10.23
C LEU A 53 -1.58 -6.02 -9.78
N LEU A 54 -1.89 -6.29 -8.51
CA LEU A 54 -3.23 -6.09 -7.95
C LEU A 54 -3.61 -4.60 -7.83
N TYR A 55 -2.63 -3.70 -7.85
CA TYR A 55 -2.93 -2.27 -7.85
C TYR A 55 -3.50 -1.78 -9.20
N ILE A 56 -3.17 -2.46 -10.29
CA ILE A 56 -3.67 -2.09 -11.63
C ILE A 56 -5.21 -2.18 -11.70
N PRO A 57 -5.86 -3.33 -11.38
CA PRO A 57 -7.32 -3.38 -11.34
C PRO A 57 -7.93 -2.42 -10.31
N ALA A 58 -7.25 -2.12 -9.21
CA ALA A 58 -7.71 -1.08 -8.29
C ALA A 58 -7.81 0.27 -9.01
N LEU A 59 -6.76 0.69 -9.74
CA LEU A 59 -6.79 1.94 -10.49
C LEU A 59 -7.90 1.94 -11.56
N VAL A 60 -8.11 0.84 -12.26
CA VAL A 60 -9.21 0.72 -13.22
C VAL A 60 -10.56 0.90 -12.54
N CYS A 61 -10.80 0.25 -11.40
CA CYS A 61 -12.04 0.46 -10.63
C CYS A 61 -12.20 1.92 -10.20
N PHE A 62 -11.09 2.60 -9.88
CA PHE A 62 -11.13 4.00 -9.48
C PHE A 62 -11.53 4.94 -10.64
N THR A 63 -11.11 4.65 -11.88
CA THR A 63 -11.57 5.42 -13.06
C THR A 63 -13.06 5.26 -13.34
N LEU A 64 -13.66 4.16 -12.89
CA LEU A 64 -15.08 3.86 -13.07
C LEU A 64 -15.99 4.47 -11.99
N VAL A 65 -15.44 5.18 -11.01
CA VAL A 65 -16.21 5.83 -9.93
C VAL A 65 -17.30 6.78 -10.46
N PRO A 66 -17.07 7.63 -11.50
CA PRO A 66 -18.09 8.51 -12.02
C PRO A 66 -19.32 7.77 -12.60
N GLU A 67 -19.13 6.55 -13.11
CA GLU A 67 -20.21 5.76 -13.75
C GLU A 67 -20.92 4.85 -12.76
N TYR A 68 -20.17 4.17 -11.88
CA TYR A 68 -20.69 3.11 -11.01
C TYR A 68 -20.76 3.51 -9.53
N GLY A 69 -20.33 4.73 -9.17
CA GLY A 69 -20.45 5.29 -7.82
C GLY A 69 -19.86 4.38 -6.74
N ILE A 70 -20.68 4.08 -5.72
CA ILE A 70 -20.25 3.31 -4.53
C ILE A 70 -19.73 1.90 -4.85
N TYR A 71 -20.22 1.25 -5.90
CA TYR A 71 -19.77 -0.09 -6.29
C TYR A 71 -18.34 -0.05 -6.80
N ALA A 72 -17.98 0.96 -7.60
CA ALA A 72 -16.61 1.15 -8.06
C ALA A 72 -15.67 1.50 -6.90
N VAL A 73 -16.12 2.32 -5.94
CA VAL A 73 -15.36 2.64 -4.72
C VAL A 73 -15.13 1.39 -3.87
N ALA A 74 -16.13 0.53 -3.70
CA ALA A 74 -15.99 -0.72 -2.96
C ALA A 74 -15.00 -1.69 -3.65
N ALA A 75 -15.09 -1.85 -4.96
CA ALA A 75 -14.17 -2.67 -5.75
C ALA A 75 -12.73 -2.12 -5.69
N PHE A 76 -12.56 -0.81 -5.85
CA PHE A 76 -11.29 -0.13 -5.67
C PHE A 76 -10.68 -0.42 -4.30
N GLY A 77 -11.45 -0.18 -3.22
CA GLY A 77 -11.01 -0.42 -1.84
C GLY A 77 -10.60 -1.87 -1.60
N PHE A 78 -11.33 -2.83 -2.18
CA PHE A 78 -11.01 -4.25 -2.09
C PHE A 78 -9.67 -4.58 -2.74
N PHE A 79 -9.47 -4.22 -4.00
CA PHE A 79 -8.21 -4.49 -4.70
C PHE A 79 -7.04 -3.72 -4.11
N GLN A 80 -7.25 -2.47 -3.71
CA GLN A 80 -6.24 -1.66 -3.05
C GLN A 80 -5.81 -2.25 -1.71
N ALA A 81 -6.77 -2.72 -0.89
CA ALA A 81 -6.45 -3.34 0.40
C ALA A 81 -5.60 -4.60 0.24
N TRP A 82 -5.95 -5.47 -0.72
CA TRP A 82 -5.14 -6.65 -1.05
C TRP A 82 -3.75 -6.27 -1.55
N SER A 83 -3.69 -5.39 -2.54
CA SER A 83 -2.44 -4.90 -3.12
C SER A 83 -1.49 -4.37 -2.05
N MET A 84 -1.93 -3.37 -1.29
CA MET A 84 -1.10 -2.72 -0.27
C MET A 84 -0.70 -3.66 0.86
N THR A 85 -1.61 -4.53 1.32
CA THR A 85 -1.27 -5.46 2.41
C THR A 85 -0.23 -6.49 1.98
N VAL A 86 -0.40 -7.07 0.79
CA VAL A 86 0.55 -8.06 0.28
C VAL A 86 1.90 -7.41 -0.02
N TYR A 87 1.90 -6.21 -0.61
CA TYR A 87 3.11 -5.44 -0.89
C TYR A 87 3.88 -5.10 0.39
N ASP A 88 3.23 -4.44 1.35
CA ASP A 88 3.87 -3.94 2.57
C ASP A 88 4.46 -5.08 3.41
N LEU A 89 3.70 -6.15 3.63
CA LEU A 89 4.19 -7.33 4.36
C LEU A 89 5.36 -8.01 3.63
N SER A 90 5.25 -8.15 2.32
CA SER A 90 6.32 -8.75 1.51
C SER A 90 7.59 -7.92 1.56
N PHE A 91 7.46 -6.60 1.39
CA PHE A 91 8.59 -5.67 1.45
C PHE A 91 9.27 -5.71 2.82
N MET A 92 8.51 -5.71 3.92
CA MET A 92 9.05 -5.82 5.27
C MET A 92 9.81 -7.14 5.48
N VAL A 93 9.27 -8.26 5.00
CA VAL A 93 9.93 -9.58 5.11
C VAL A 93 11.21 -9.60 4.29
N ASP A 94 11.17 -9.16 3.04
CA ASP A 94 12.33 -9.11 2.15
C ASP A 94 13.44 -8.24 2.75
N PHE A 95 13.13 -7.01 3.10
CA PHE A 95 14.06 -6.08 3.71
C PHE A 95 14.66 -6.63 5.02
N SER A 96 13.84 -7.26 5.87
CA SER A 96 14.32 -7.84 7.14
C SER A 96 15.35 -8.96 6.96
N LYS A 97 15.30 -9.67 5.83
CA LYS A 97 16.17 -10.81 5.52
C LYS A 97 17.43 -10.42 4.76
N VAL A 98 17.35 -9.39 3.93
CA VAL A 98 18.44 -8.98 3.03
C VAL A 98 19.34 -7.91 3.68
N LYS A 99 18.82 -7.12 4.62
CA LYS A 99 19.57 -6.04 5.27
C LYS A 99 20.81 -6.55 6.02
N HIS A 100 21.89 -5.79 5.94
CA HIS A 100 23.07 -5.99 6.78
C HIS A 100 22.79 -5.52 8.22
N VAL A 101 23.04 -6.38 9.21
CA VAL A 101 22.77 -6.08 10.62
C VAL A 101 23.52 -4.83 11.09
N ASP A 102 24.78 -4.70 10.68
CA ASP A 102 25.65 -3.60 11.13
C ASP A 102 25.35 -2.25 10.46
N HIS A 103 24.66 -2.24 9.32
CA HIS A 103 24.40 -1.05 8.51
C HIS A 103 22.91 -0.80 8.28
N ALA A 104 22.02 -1.54 8.94
CA ALA A 104 20.58 -1.45 8.74
C ALA A 104 20.02 -0.02 8.83
N GLY A 105 20.55 0.79 9.76
CA GLY A 105 20.13 2.20 9.89
C GLY A 105 20.48 3.06 8.68
N LYS A 106 21.64 2.83 8.03
CA LYS A 106 22.02 3.55 6.79
C LYS A 106 21.13 3.12 5.64
N GLU A 107 20.86 1.84 5.49
CA GLU A 107 20.01 1.30 4.42
C GLU A 107 18.58 1.82 4.51
N ILE A 108 18.01 1.83 5.73
CA ILE A 108 16.70 2.44 6.00
C ILE A 108 16.73 3.94 5.68
N GLY A 109 17.78 4.65 6.11
CA GLY A 109 17.93 6.08 5.85
C GLY A 109 17.95 6.40 4.36
N PHE A 110 18.74 5.68 3.57
CA PHE A 110 18.77 5.86 2.11
C PHE A 110 17.42 5.56 1.48
N MET A 111 16.77 4.47 1.85
CA MET A 111 15.44 4.12 1.36
C MET A 111 14.43 5.24 1.64
N GLN A 112 14.40 5.78 2.86
CA GLN A 112 13.52 6.89 3.22
C GLN A 112 13.83 8.17 2.46
N ILE A 113 15.10 8.48 2.18
CA ILE A 113 15.47 9.65 1.36
C ILE A 113 14.85 9.53 -0.04
N PHE A 114 15.02 8.39 -0.72
CA PHE A 114 14.43 8.17 -2.04
C PHE A 114 12.91 8.21 -2.01
N GLU A 115 12.29 7.60 -0.99
CA GLU A 115 10.84 7.65 -0.79
C GLU A 115 10.34 9.09 -0.62
N ARG A 116 11.02 9.90 0.20
CA ARG A 116 10.65 11.30 0.44
C ARG A 116 10.83 12.18 -0.80
N ILE A 117 11.92 11.98 -1.56
CA ILE A 117 12.13 12.67 -2.84
C ILE A 117 10.99 12.31 -3.81
N ALA A 118 10.70 11.02 -3.97
CA ALA A 118 9.61 10.57 -4.84
C ALA A 118 8.25 11.13 -4.39
N ALA A 119 7.94 11.07 -3.08
CA ALA A 119 6.71 11.61 -2.52
C ALA A 119 6.58 13.13 -2.71
N SER A 120 7.69 13.87 -2.71
CA SER A 120 7.69 15.32 -2.96
C SER A 120 7.49 15.66 -4.44
N LEU A 121 8.03 14.83 -5.35
CA LEU A 121 7.91 15.06 -6.79
C LEU A 121 6.58 14.54 -7.36
N ALA A 122 6.01 13.48 -6.76
CA ALA A 122 4.79 12.85 -7.26
C ALA A 122 3.59 13.82 -7.41
N PRO A 123 3.28 14.73 -6.47
CA PRO A 123 2.19 15.69 -6.64
C PRO A 123 2.45 16.68 -7.79
N LEU A 124 3.70 17.09 -8.01
CA LEU A 124 4.06 18.01 -9.10
C LEU A 124 3.87 17.33 -10.45
N ILE A 125 4.40 16.12 -10.61
CA ILE A 125 4.30 15.34 -11.85
C ILE A 125 2.83 14.94 -12.08
N GLY A 126 2.17 14.38 -11.07
CA GLY A 126 0.77 13.98 -11.16
C GLY A 126 -0.17 15.15 -11.42
N GLY A 127 0.07 16.29 -10.76
CA GLY A 127 -0.70 17.52 -10.99
C GLY A 127 -0.50 18.09 -12.40
N ALA A 128 0.73 18.12 -12.90
CA ALA A 128 1.01 18.56 -14.27
C ALA A 128 0.33 17.64 -15.31
N VAL A 129 0.43 16.30 -15.13
CA VAL A 129 -0.23 15.34 -16.03
C VAL A 129 -1.76 15.48 -15.95
N ALA A 130 -2.31 15.62 -14.75
CA ALA A 130 -3.75 15.81 -14.57
C ALA A 130 -4.25 17.11 -15.20
N PHE A 131 -3.47 18.18 -15.11
CA PHE A 131 -3.80 19.48 -15.72
C PHE A 131 -3.76 19.43 -17.26
N MET A 132 -2.77 18.74 -17.83
CA MET A 132 -2.58 18.69 -19.29
C MET A 132 -3.45 17.64 -19.98
N PHE A 133 -3.69 16.49 -19.33
CA PHE A 133 -4.27 15.31 -19.96
C PHE A 133 -5.49 14.74 -19.20
N GLY A 134 -5.87 15.38 -18.09
CA GLY A 134 -6.97 14.92 -17.23
C GLY A 134 -6.55 13.92 -16.15
N ALA A 135 -7.44 13.75 -15.16
CA ALA A 135 -7.19 12.87 -14.00
C ALA A 135 -7.00 11.40 -14.39
N GLU A 136 -7.72 10.93 -15.42
CA GLU A 136 -7.60 9.56 -15.94
C GLU A 136 -6.19 9.25 -16.45
N ALA A 137 -5.55 10.22 -17.13
CA ALA A 137 -4.18 10.04 -17.62
C ALA A 137 -3.18 9.81 -16.48
N THR A 138 -3.38 10.45 -15.33
CA THR A 138 -2.56 10.22 -14.13
C THR A 138 -2.73 8.80 -13.59
N MET A 139 -3.95 8.26 -13.64
CA MET A 139 -4.23 6.89 -13.20
C MET A 139 -3.58 5.87 -14.14
N TRP A 140 -3.68 6.07 -15.46
CA TRP A 140 -3.01 5.22 -16.44
C TRP A 140 -1.49 5.30 -16.34
N LEU A 141 -0.93 6.49 -16.14
CA LEU A 141 0.50 6.65 -15.88
C LEU A 141 0.92 5.85 -14.65
N SER A 142 0.16 5.92 -13.57
CA SER A 142 0.42 5.15 -12.35
C SER A 142 0.38 3.64 -12.62
N ALA A 143 -0.60 3.15 -13.38
CA ALA A 143 -0.70 1.74 -13.75
C ALA A 143 0.53 1.27 -14.56
N VAL A 144 1.00 2.06 -15.51
CA VAL A 144 2.21 1.78 -16.30
C VAL A 144 3.45 1.77 -15.42
N LEU A 145 3.58 2.70 -14.48
CA LEU A 145 4.70 2.74 -13.53
C LEU A 145 4.71 1.51 -12.60
N PHE A 146 3.56 1.07 -12.10
CA PHE A 146 3.46 -0.15 -11.29
C PHE A 146 3.79 -1.41 -12.09
N ALA A 147 3.33 -1.50 -13.34
CA ALA A 147 3.71 -2.59 -14.24
C ALA A 147 5.22 -2.58 -14.52
N GLY A 148 5.79 -1.41 -14.80
CA GLY A 148 7.22 -1.23 -15.02
C GLY A 148 8.08 -1.57 -13.80
N ALA A 149 7.64 -1.19 -12.59
CA ALA A 149 8.30 -1.53 -11.34
C ALA A 149 8.34 -3.04 -11.07
N SER A 150 7.42 -3.80 -11.66
CA SER A 150 7.40 -5.26 -11.55
C SER A 150 8.43 -5.95 -12.46
N TRP A 151 8.94 -5.28 -13.50
CA TRP A 151 9.86 -5.85 -14.48
C TRP A 151 11.19 -6.38 -13.91
N PRO A 152 11.93 -5.62 -13.06
CA PRO A 152 13.15 -6.13 -12.46
C PRO A 152 12.91 -7.32 -11.53
N LEU A 153 11.74 -7.36 -10.86
CA LEU A 153 11.36 -8.49 -10.01
C LEU A 153 11.16 -9.78 -10.80
N LEU A 154 10.70 -9.71 -12.05
CA LEU A 154 10.56 -10.88 -12.92
C LEU A 154 11.90 -11.49 -13.31
N ARG A 155 12.98 -10.69 -13.36
CA ARG A 155 14.31 -11.11 -13.81
C ARG A 155 15.24 -11.58 -12.69
N THR A 156 14.91 -11.30 -11.42
CA THR A 156 15.73 -11.69 -10.27
C THR A 156 15.25 -13.02 -9.66
N ALA A 157 16.13 -13.78 -9.02
CA ALA A 157 15.76 -14.97 -8.28
C ALA A 157 15.18 -14.61 -6.90
N GLU A 158 14.36 -15.50 -6.31
CA GLU A 158 13.90 -15.36 -4.94
C GLU A 158 15.08 -15.56 -3.97
N GLN A 159 15.39 -14.56 -3.17
CA GLN A 159 16.51 -14.59 -2.23
C GLN A 159 16.11 -15.18 -0.87
N VAL A 160 14.84 -15.13 -0.54
CA VAL A 160 14.32 -15.60 0.75
C VAL A 160 13.81 -17.04 0.61
N LYS A 161 14.18 -17.89 1.57
CA LYS A 161 13.71 -19.28 1.60
C LYS A 161 12.17 -19.32 1.65
N THR A 162 11.59 -20.00 0.67
CA THR A 162 10.14 -20.23 0.54
C THR A 162 9.65 -21.37 1.43
N ARG A 163 8.33 -21.58 1.51
CA ARG A 163 7.66 -22.64 2.29
C ARG A 163 7.98 -22.60 3.78
N GLN A 164 8.00 -21.41 4.35
CA GLN A 164 8.16 -21.24 5.79
C GLN A 164 6.85 -21.58 6.51
N LYS A 165 6.95 -22.24 7.67
CA LYS A 165 5.79 -22.48 8.54
C LYS A 165 5.58 -21.27 9.45
N LEU A 166 4.41 -20.64 9.38
CA LEU A 166 4.01 -19.63 10.33
C LEU A 166 3.61 -20.28 11.65
N GLN A 167 4.36 -19.99 12.70
CA GLN A 167 4.05 -20.44 14.06
C GLN A 167 3.55 -19.25 14.87
N PHE A 168 2.26 -19.24 15.20
CA PHE A 168 1.66 -18.24 16.09
C PHE A 168 1.80 -18.58 17.56
N SER A 169 2.02 -19.87 17.88
CA SER A 169 2.35 -20.34 19.23
C SER A 169 3.78 -19.94 19.58
N GLY A 170 3.95 -19.18 20.65
CA GLY A 170 5.28 -18.71 21.09
C GLY A 170 5.61 -17.27 20.66
N PHE A 171 4.63 -16.51 20.15
CA PHE A 171 4.84 -15.09 19.86
C PHE A 171 5.26 -14.34 21.15
N PRO A 172 6.36 -13.58 21.15
CA PRO A 172 6.92 -12.95 22.34
C PRO A 172 6.13 -11.70 22.77
N TRP A 173 4.88 -11.87 23.17
CA TRP A 173 3.95 -10.78 23.54
C TRP A 173 4.54 -9.79 24.53
N LYS A 174 5.28 -10.29 25.55
CA LYS A 174 5.86 -9.42 26.58
C LYS A 174 6.95 -8.50 26.01
N ALA A 175 7.76 -9.00 25.08
CA ALA A 175 8.83 -8.22 24.46
C ALA A 175 8.30 -7.22 23.43
N THR A 176 7.28 -7.60 22.68
CA THR A 176 6.75 -6.78 21.57
C THR A 176 5.64 -5.83 21.98
N ARG A 177 5.06 -5.97 23.18
CA ARG A 177 3.91 -5.15 23.64
C ARG A 177 4.16 -3.64 23.50
N ARG A 178 5.35 -3.16 23.88
CA ARG A 178 5.68 -1.71 23.80
C ARG A 178 5.71 -1.24 22.35
N SER A 179 6.32 -2.03 21.46
CA SER A 179 6.37 -1.72 20.03
C SER A 179 4.98 -1.74 19.40
N LEU A 180 4.13 -2.71 19.77
CA LEU A 180 2.74 -2.77 19.29
C LEU A 180 1.93 -1.55 19.70
N VAL A 181 2.08 -1.06 20.93
CA VAL A 181 1.40 0.16 21.37
C VAL A 181 1.91 1.39 20.61
N ALA A 182 3.23 1.49 20.42
CA ALA A 182 3.83 2.59 19.67
C ALA A 182 3.37 2.59 18.20
N GLU A 183 3.36 1.43 17.53
CA GLU A 183 2.87 1.28 16.16
C GLU A 183 1.37 1.57 16.03
N SER A 184 0.57 1.18 17.04
CA SER A 184 -0.86 1.52 17.05
C SER A 184 -1.08 3.03 17.15
N ALA A 185 -0.30 3.73 17.95
CA ALA A 185 -0.37 5.19 18.05
C ALA A 185 0.05 5.87 16.74
N LEU A 186 1.12 5.37 16.09
CA LEU A 186 1.55 5.84 14.77
C LEU A 186 0.47 5.62 13.72
N GLY A 187 -0.21 4.47 13.75
CA GLY A 187 -1.33 4.18 12.86
C GLY A 187 -2.46 5.19 12.97
N VAL A 188 -2.81 5.61 14.19
CA VAL A 188 -3.82 6.66 14.42
C VAL A 188 -3.35 8.01 13.85
N ASP A 189 -2.08 8.38 14.07
CA ASP A 189 -1.51 9.61 13.51
C ASP A 189 -1.52 9.61 11.98
N VAL A 190 -1.13 8.52 11.34
CA VAL A 190 -1.15 8.39 9.88
C VAL A 190 -2.57 8.56 9.32
N VAL A 191 -3.58 7.97 9.94
CA VAL A 191 -4.98 8.13 9.50
C VAL A 191 -5.45 9.56 9.72
N ALA A 192 -5.18 10.15 10.89
CA ALA A 192 -5.54 11.53 11.19
C ALA A 192 -4.91 12.51 10.21
N SER A 193 -3.60 12.41 9.98
CA SER A 193 -2.86 13.34 9.13
C SER A 193 -3.15 13.15 7.64
N SER A 194 -3.47 11.95 7.18
CA SER A 194 -3.68 11.67 5.75
C SER A 194 -5.13 11.77 5.28
N ALA A 195 -6.09 11.47 6.13
CA ALA A 195 -7.50 11.44 5.76
C ALA A 195 -8.30 12.60 6.34
N VAL A 196 -8.06 12.98 7.60
CA VAL A 196 -8.90 13.96 8.31
C VAL A 196 -8.52 15.40 7.94
N TRP A 197 -7.25 15.76 7.98
CA TRP A 197 -6.79 17.12 7.70
C TRP A 197 -7.02 17.62 6.26
N VAL A 198 -7.33 16.71 5.34
CA VAL A 198 -7.64 17.07 3.94
C VAL A 198 -9.08 17.51 3.77
N LEU A 199 -9.94 17.18 4.72
CA LEU A 199 -11.38 17.45 4.66
C LEU A 199 -11.79 18.69 5.43
N PHE A 200 -10.86 19.31 6.16
CA PHE A 200 -11.02 20.55 6.92
C PHE A 200 -10.06 21.64 6.45
#